data_68a3c7bf19486277336c7cc07dd5000e
#
_entry.id   68a3c7bf19486277336c7cc07dd5000e
#
_cell.length_a   1.000
_cell.length_b   1.000
_cell.length_c   1.000
_cell.angle_alpha   90.00
_cell.angle_beta   90.00
_cell.angle_gamma   90.00
#
_symmetry.space_group_name_H-M   'P 1'
#
loop_
_entity.id
_entity.type
_entity.pdbx_description
1 polymer ?
#
loop_
_entity_poly.entity_id
_entity_poly.type
_entity_poly.pdbx_seq_one_letter_code
_entity_poly.pdbx_strand_id
1 'polypeptide(L)'
;MNFLKYLLLALSLLSLPAFADKKPAEVFVAETVLEKSEIHKGDSLLVSVVLYASQPFDQVGKAPELKIKNAIVRPLRFRVENTQRRVRRDGRVLYSIVCAQYVVCPSETGTYVVPPLKIEGAYRVYQQAQTPFDDFFGVPRKYVTVKAKAATEKVSFETTPKPLRTTRDAIRQGGAVL
;
A
#
# COMPACT_ATOMS: atom_id res chain seq x y z
N MET A 1 -7.38 59.64 30.63
CA MET A 1 -8.06 58.35 30.78
C MET A 1 -8.14 57.56 29.47
N ASN A 2 -7.39 57.89 28.43
CA ASN A 2 -7.41 57.22 27.12
C ASN A 2 -6.15 56.39 26.81
N PHE A 3 -5.08 56.59 27.55
CA PHE A 3 -3.80 55.94 27.31
C PHE A 3 -3.84 54.41 27.63
N LEU A 4 -4.61 54.06 28.64
CA LEU A 4 -4.78 52.64 29.06
C LEU A 4 -5.57 51.81 28.05
N LYS A 5 -6.50 52.42 27.29
CA LYS A 5 -7.27 51.75 26.24
C LYS A 5 -6.43 51.43 25.01
N TYR A 6 -5.48 52.26 24.65
CA TYR A 6 -4.55 52.01 23.52
C TYR A 6 -3.47 51.02 23.89
N LEU A 7 -3.08 50.90 25.16
CA LEU A 7 -2.14 49.92 25.63
C LEU A 7 -2.75 48.48 25.60
N LEU A 8 -4.03 48.37 25.94
CA LEU A 8 -4.76 47.08 25.84
C LEU A 8 -5.03 46.66 24.38
N LEU A 9 -5.25 47.63 23.48
CA LEU A 9 -5.43 47.36 22.05
C LEU A 9 -4.14 46.91 21.36
N ALA A 10 -2.97 47.41 21.79
CA ALA A 10 -1.67 47.05 21.26
C ALA A 10 -1.22 45.65 21.71
N LEU A 11 -1.68 45.17 22.87
CA LEU A 11 -1.32 43.85 23.40
C LEU A 11 -2.09 42.71 22.74
N SER A 12 -3.25 42.99 22.11
CA SER A 12 -4.06 42.00 21.41
C SER A 12 -3.55 41.63 19.99
N LEU A 13 -2.62 42.40 19.44
CA LEU A 13 -2.06 42.22 18.10
C LEU A 13 -0.82 41.29 18.07
N LEU A 14 -0.35 40.82 19.23
CA LEU A 14 0.84 39.99 19.35
C LEU A 14 0.55 38.45 19.43
N SER A 15 -0.71 38.07 19.32
CA SER A 15 -1.04 36.65 19.13
C SER A 15 -0.91 36.22 17.65
N LEU A 16 0.32 36.23 17.13
CA LEU A 16 0.64 35.53 15.92
C LEU A 16 0.38 34.04 16.19
N PRO A 17 -0.51 33.37 15.43
CA PRO A 17 -0.61 31.90 15.51
C PRO A 17 0.78 31.38 15.17
N ALA A 18 1.42 30.71 16.10
CA ALA A 18 2.58 29.90 15.82
C ALA A 18 2.13 28.84 14.80
N PHE A 19 2.47 29.03 13.54
CA PHE A 19 2.42 27.97 12.54
C PHE A 19 3.42 26.89 13.01
N ALA A 20 2.96 26.06 13.91
CA ALA A 20 3.68 24.82 14.18
C ALA A 20 3.72 24.08 12.84
N ASP A 21 4.89 24.02 12.22
CA ASP A 21 5.17 23.15 11.09
C ASP A 21 4.79 21.73 11.55
N LYS A 22 3.55 21.33 11.27
CA LYS A 22 3.10 19.97 11.47
C LYS A 22 3.93 19.13 10.50
N LYS A 23 5.03 18.54 11.03
CA LYS A 23 5.78 17.51 10.33
C LYS A 23 4.75 16.56 9.70
N PRO A 24 4.74 16.39 8.38
CA PRO A 24 3.72 15.58 7.73
C PRO A 24 3.73 14.21 8.41
N ALA A 25 2.55 13.75 8.86
CA ALA A 25 2.43 12.48 9.56
C ALA A 25 3.09 11.39 8.71
N GLU A 26 4.00 10.65 9.31
CA GLU A 26 4.65 9.54 8.64
C GLU A 26 3.58 8.50 8.30
N VAL A 27 3.50 8.17 7.00
CA VAL A 27 2.53 7.20 6.48
C VAL A 27 3.19 5.83 6.45
N PHE A 28 2.54 4.84 7.04
CA PHE A 28 2.88 3.43 6.89
C PHE A 28 1.56 2.64 6.87
N VAL A 29 1.13 2.22 5.70
CA VAL A 29 -0.16 1.54 5.48
C VAL A 29 0.02 0.30 4.62
N ALA A 30 -0.85 -0.69 4.81
CA ALA A 30 -0.91 -1.91 4.03
C ALA A 30 -2.23 -2.00 3.28
N GLU A 31 -2.20 -2.51 2.06
CA GLU A 31 -3.37 -2.69 1.22
C GLU A 31 -3.35 -4.07 0.57
N THR A 32 -4.52 -4.72 0.52
CA THR A 32 -4.72 -5.92 -0.31
C THR A 32 -5.27 -5.51 -1.66
N VAL A 33 -4.53 -5.82 -2.71
CA VAL A 33 -4.90 -5.52 -4.10
C VAL A 33 -5.28 -6.81 -4.79
N LEU A 34 -6.49 -6.87 -5.32
CA LEU A 34 -6.99 -7.96 -6.15
C LEU A 34 -6.77 -7.62 -7.62
N GLU A 35 -6.29 -8.58 -8.41
CA GLU A 35 -6.17 -8.41 -9.87
C GLU A 35 -7.54 -8.17 -10.53
N LYS A 36 -8.56 -8.86 -10.01
CA LYS A 36 -9.95 -8.76 -10.46
C LYS A 36 -10.89 -8.84 -9.26
N SER A 37 -12.03 -8.17 -9.34
CA SER A 37 -13.11 -8.28 -8.34
C SER A 37 -14.05 -9.46 -8.58
N GLU A 38 -14.02 -10.03 -9.80
CA GLU A 38 -14.83 -11.15 -10.23
C GLU A 38 -14.01 -12.10 -11.12
N ILE A 39 -14.17 -13.41 -10.90
CA ILE A 39 -13.55 -14.47 -11.69
C ILE A 39 -14.55 -15.61 -11.92
N HIS A 40 -14.27 -16.49 -12.88
CA HIS A 40 -15.11 -17.68 -13.10
C HIS A 40 -14.61 -18.88 -12.31
N LYS A 41 -15.53 -19.79 -11.99
CA LYS A 41 -15.17 -21.07 -11.35
C LYS A 41 -14.12 -21.81 -12.18
N GLY A 42 -13.04 -22.21 -11.53
CA GLY A 42 -11.88 -22.85 -12.15
C GLY A 42 -10.78 -21.90 -12.59
N ASP A 43 -11.01 -20.60 -12.55
CA ASP A 43 -9.96 -19.60 -12.74
C ASP A 43 -9.22 -19.34 -11.42
N SER A 44 -8.07 -18.70 -11.51
CA SER A 44 -7.29 -18.27 -10.36
C SER A 44 -7.21 -16.74 -10.29
N LEU A 45 -7.13 -16.22 -9.08
CA LEU A 45 -7.00 -14.80 -8.77
C LEU A 45 -5.65 -14.51 -8.14
N LEU A 46 -4.96 -13.50 -8.65
CA LEU A 46 -3.77 -12.97 -7.99
C LEU A 46 -4.18 -11.96 -6.90
N VAL A 47 -3.75 -12.25 -5.67
CA VAL A 47 -3.91 -11.37 -4.51
C VAL A 47 -2.54 -10.85 -4.12
N SER A 48 -2.35 -9.54 -4.16
CA SER A 48 -1.10 -8.88 -3.79
C SER A 48 -1.28 -8.08 -2.51
N VAL A 49 -0.29 -8.12 -1.63
CA VAL A 49 -0.23 -7.26 -0.44
C VAL A 49 0.84 -6.22 -0.66
N VAL A 50 0.43 -4.95 -0.63
CA VAL A 50 1.28 -3.79 -0.91
C VAL A 50 1.41 -2.94 0.34
N LEU A 51 2.64 -2.58 0.69
CA LEU A 51 2.93 -1.59 1.72
C LEU A 51 3.22 -0.25 1.07
N TYR A 52 2.77 0.81 1.72
CA TYR A 52 3.07 2.20 1.36
C TYR A 52 3.69 2.92 2.55
N ALA A 53 4.76 3.67 2.30
CA ALA A 53 5.42 4.48 3.31
C ALA A 53 5.84 5.83 2.75
N SER A 54 5.93 6.85 3.60
CA SER A 54 6.46 8.17 3.22
C SER A 54 7.96 8.16 2.98
N GLN A 55 8.66 7.11 3.42
CA GLN A 55 10.11 6.97 3.33
C GLN A 55 10.48 5.63 2.66
N PRO A 56 11.70 5.49 2.10
CA PRO A 56 12.13 4.24 1.48
C PRO A 56 12.14 3.09 2.47
N PHE A 57 11.70 1.91 2.04
CA PHE A 57 11.76 0.71 2.85
C PHE A 57 13.22 0.26 3.07
N ASP A 58 13.52 -0.16 4.28
CA ASP A 58 14.78 -0.79 4.66
C ASP A 58 14.62 -2.31 4.72
N GLN A 59 13.55 -2.75 5.36
CA GLN A 59 13.22 -4.17 5.51
C GLN A 59 11.71 -4.38 5.42
N VAL A 60 11.32 -5.53 4.89
CA VAL A 60 9.94 -6.02 4.88
C VAL A 60 9.91 -7.32 5.65
N GLY A 61 8.96 -7.42 6.57
CA GLY A 61 8.78 -8.61 7.39
C GLY A 61 8.35 -9.83 6.57
N LYS A 62 8.27 -10.96 7.24
CA LYS A 62 7.82 -12.21 6.62
C LYS A 62 6.40 -12.05 6.07
N ALA A 63 6.16 -12.59 4.86
CA ALA A 63 4.84 -12.65 4.27
C ALA A 63 3.85 -13.34 5.22
N PRO A 64 2.69 -12.72 5.52
CA PRO A 64 1.69 -13.34 6.40
C PRO A 64 1.09 -14.58 5.76
N GLU A 65 0.61 -15.52 6.55
CA GLU A 65 -0.13 -16.67 6.04
C GLU A 65 -1.55 -16.23 5.64
N LEU A 66 -1.93 -16.47 4.39
CA LEU A 66 -3.28 -16.19 3.91
C LEU A 66 -4.08 -17.49 3.86
N LYS A 67 -5.22 -17.52 4.57
CA LYS A 67 -6.19 -18.62 4.55
C LYS A 67 -7.56 -18.07 4.12
N ILE A 68 -8.15 -18.70 3.11
CA ILE A 68 -9.48 -18.34 2.61
C ILE A 68 -10.31 -19.64 2.62
N LYS A 69 -11.51 -19.56 3.21
CA LYS A 69 -12.44 -20.68 3.27
C LYS A 69 -12.83 -21.12 1.86
N ASN A 70 -12.85 -22.43 1.61
CA ASN A 70 -13.22 -23.05 0.32
C ASN A 70 -12.38 -22.57 -0.87
N ALA A 71 -11.10 -22.22 -0.62
CA ALA A 71 -10.16 -21.87 -1.67
C ALA A 71 -8.77 -22.48 -1.40
N ILE A 72 -8.08 -22.85 -2.46
CA ILE A 72 -6.67 -23.23 -2.40
C ILE A 72 -5.85 -21.95 -2.55
N VAL A 73 -4.99 -21.67 -1.56
CA VAL A 73 -4.12 -20.51 -1.56
C VAL A 73 -2.66 -20.96 -1.69
N ARG A 74 -1.96 -20.44 -2.68
CA ARG A 74 -0.54 -20.75 -2.92
C ARG A 74 0.28 -19.46 -2.90
N PRO A 75 1.27 -19.31 -2.01
CA PRO A 75 2.15 -18.15 -2.01
C PRO A 75 3.07 -18.20 -3.25
N LEU A 76 3.24 -17.03 -3.88
CA LEU A 76 4.22 -16.83 -4.93
C LEU A 76 5.55 -16.40 -4.33
N ARG A 77 6.65 -16.96 -4.88
CA ARG A 77 8.01 -16.59 -4.51
C ARG A 77 8.54 -15.56 -5.50
N PHE A 78 8.94 -14.41 -5.00
CA PHE A 78 9.58 -13.35 -5.80
C PHE A 78 10.55 -12.55 -4.91
N ARG A 79 11.36 -11.71 -5.52
CA ARG A 79 12.27 -10.81 -4.79
C ARG A 79 11.55 -9.52 -4.45
N VAL A 80 11.22 -9.34 -3.19
CA VAL A 80 10.45 -8.21 -2.67
C VAL A 80 11.16 -6.88 -2.98
N GLU A 81 12.47 -6.82 -2.83
CA GLU A 81 13.28 -5.61 -3.01
C GLU A 81 13.13 -5.02 -4.42
N ASN A 82 12.95 -5.89 -5.43
CA ASN A 82 12.79 -5.47 -6.83
C ASN A 82 11.44 -4.83 -7.12
N THR A 83 10.50 -4.86 -6.16
CA THR A 83 9.15 -4.32 -6.33
C THR A 83 8.99 -2.89 -5.82
N GLN A 84 10.02 -2.33 -5.14
CA GLN A 84 9.93 -0.98 -4.61
C GLN A 84 9.80 0.05 -5.74
N ARG A 85 8.80 0.93 -5.62
CA ARG A 85 8.49 2.00 -6.57
C ARG A 85 8.11 3.27 -5.82
N ARG A 86 8.24 4.41 -6.51
CA ARG A 86 7.63 5.68 -6.08
C ARG A 86 6.26 5.81 -6.75
N VAL A 87 5.25 6.07 -5.97
CA VAL A 87 3.87 6.24 -6.44
C VAL A 87 3.31 7.55 -5.91
N ARG A 88 2.40 8.17 -6.66
CA ARG A 88 1.66 9.33 -6.19
C ARG A 88 0.28 8.88 -5.74
N ARG A 89 -0.03 9.12 -4.46
CA ARG A 89 -1.32 8.79 -3.86
C ARG A 89 -1.78 9.97 -2.98
N ASP A 90 -3.02 10.39 -3.16
CA ASP A 90 -3.63 11.50 -2.40
C ASP A 90 -2.77 12.77 -2.39
N GLY A 91 -2.19 13.11 -3.55
CA GLY A 91 -1.32 14.28 -3.72
C GLY A 91 0.08 14.13 -3.11
N ARG A 92 0.39 13.01 -2.45
CA ARG A 92 1.69 12.73 -1.82
C ARG A 92 2.50 11.72 -2.63
N VAL A 93 3.81 11.86 -2.60
CA VAL A 93 4.72 10.85 -3.14
C VAL A 93 5.02 9.84 -2.04
N LEU A 94 4.67 8.59 -2.27
CA LEU A 94 4.92 7.48 -1.36
C LEU A 94 5.84 6.45 -2.02
N TYR A 95 6.53 5.69 -1.20
CA TYR A 95 7.20 4.46 -1.61
C TYR A 95 6.22 3.30 -1.45
N SER A 96 6.08 2.48 -2.48
CA SER A 96 5.30 1.25 -2.44
C SER A 96 6.21 0.05 -2.61
N ILE A 97 5.86 -1.06 -1.96
CA ILE A 97 6.55 -2.34 -2.10
C ILE A 97 5.54 -3.48 -2.01
N VAL A 98 5.63 -4.44 -2.91
CA VAL A 98 4.81 -5.67 -2.82
C VAL A 98 5.49 -6.61 -1.83
N CYS A 99 4.87 -6.85 -0.69
CA CYS A 99 5.44 -7.69 0.37
C CYS A 99 5.02 -9.16 0.29
N ALA A 100 3.87 -9.45 -0.32
CA ALA A 100 3.39 -10.81 -0.52
C ALA A 100 2.48 -10.90 -1.75
N GLN A 101 2.49 -12.06 -2.40
CA GLN A 101 1.56 -12.40 -3.47
C GLN A 101 1.07 -13.83 -3.31
N TYR A 102 -0.21 -14.04 -3.61
CA TYR A 102 -0.86 -15.33 -3.51
C TYR A 102 -1.70 -15.60 -4.76
N VAL A 103 -1.65 -16.83 -5.24
CA VAL A 103 -2.62 -17.32 -6.20
C VAL A 103 -3.73 -18.02 -5.42
N VAL A 104 -4.94 -17.53 -5.60
CA VAL A 104 -6.15 -18.02 -4.95
C VAL A 104 -7.01 -18.73 -5.98
N CYS A 105 -7.31 -20.02 -5.75
CA CYS A 105 -8.17 -20.84 -6.61
C CYS A 105 -9.44 -21.22 -5.84
N PRO A 106 -10.56 -20.54 -6.06
CA PRO A 106 -11.84 -20.87 -5.44
C PRO A 106 -12.35 -22.25 -5.90
N SER A 107 -12.92 -23.02 -4.97
CA SER A 107 -13.48 -24.33 -5.27
C SER A 107 -14.93 -24.28 -5.75
N GLU A 108 -15.66 -23.24 -5.36
CA GLU A 108 -17.10 -23.08 -5.60
C GLU A 108 -17.42 -21.67 -6.09
N THR A 109 -18.66 -21.48 -6.58
CA THR A 109 -19.20 -20.15 -6.88
C THR A 109 -19.66 -19.48 -5.62
N GLY A 110 -19.56 -18.13 -5.57
CA GLY A 110 -20.01 -17.34 -4.44
C GLY A 110 -19.01 -16.25 -4.05
N THR A 111 -19.27 -15.59 -2.93
CA THR A 111 -18.45 -14.50 -2.42
C THR A 111 -17.34 -15.03 -1.53
N TYR A 112 -16.11 -14.67 -1.83
CA TYR A 112 -14.93 -15.00 -1.05
C TYR A 112 -14.39 -13.76 -0.34
N VAL A 113 -13.84 -13.98 0.83
CA VAL A 113 -13.34 -12.91 1.69
C VAL A 113 -11.86 -13.13 1.98
N VAL A 114 -11.05 -12.14 1.63
CA VAL A 114 -9.65 -12.04 2.06
C VAL A 114 -9.65 -11.34 3.43
N PRO A 115 -9.19 -12.03 4.50
CA PRO A 115 -9.17 -11.44 5.83
C PRO A 115 -8.08 -10.35 5.94
N PRO A 116 -8.17 -9.47 6.94
CA PRO A 116 -7.10 -8.54 7.25
C PRO A 116 -5.78 -9.25 7.54
N LEU A 117 -4.70 -8.80 6.91
CA LEU A 117 -3.36 -9.35 7.08
C LEU A 117 -2.48 -8.34 7.82
N LYS A 118 -1.80 -8.80 8.86
CA LYS A 118 -0.84 -7.98 9.62
C LYS A 118 0.54 -8.11 9.00
N ILE A 119 1.16 -6.99 8.69
CA ILE A 119 2.47 -6.91 8.09
C ILE A 119 3.37 -6.01 8.95
N GLU A 120 4.60 -6.45 9.13
CA GLU A 120 5.65 -5.69 9.78
C GLU A 120 6.65 -5.24 8.72
N GLY A 121 7.26 -4.08 8.93
CA GLY A 121 8.31 -3.57 8.08
C GLY A 121 9.13 -2.51 8.78
N ALA A 122 10.15 -2.04 8.09
CA ALA A 122 10.97 -0.95 8.56
C ALA A 122 11.29 -0.02 7.38
N TYR A 123 11.37 1.27 7.65
CA TYR A 123 11.72 2.29 6.68
C TYR A 123 12.82 3.22 7.22
N ARG A 124 13.52 3.89 6.32
CA ARG A 124 14.65 4.76 6.66
C ARG A 124 14.17 6.19 6.85
N VAL A 125 14.42 6.76 8.01
CA VAL A 125 14.22 8.18 8.26
C VAL A 125 15.59 8.85 8.23
N TYR A 126 15.80 9.71 7.23
CA TYR A 126 17.03 10.46 7.12
C TYR A 126 17.03 11.61 8.13
N GLN A 127 18.13 11.72 8.87
CA GLN A 127 18.35 12.85 9.77
C GLN A 127 18.62 14.11 8.94
N GLN A 128 18.15 15.24 9.42
CA GLN A 128 18.52 16.53 8.81
C GLN A 128 20.04 16.72 8.91
N ALA A 129 20.60 17.40 7.92
CA ALA A 129 22.01 17.82 7.99
C ALA A 129 22.23 18.60 9.28
N GLN A 130 23.30 18.28 10.00
CA GLN A 130 23.58 18.94 11.28
C GLN A 130 24.05 20.38 11.07
N THR A 131 24.66 20.64 9.91
CA THR A 131 25.12 21.98 9.50
C THR A 131 24.82 22.24 8.02
N PRO A 132 24.66 23.50 7.59
CA PRO A 132 24.52 23.84 6.17
C PRO A 132 25.71 23.38 5.32
N PHE A 133 26.89 23.21 5.91
CA PHE A 133 28.09 22.74 5.24
C PHE A 133 28.04 21.25 4.87
N ASP A 134 27.31 20.43 5.64
CA ASP A 134 27.19 18.99 5.37
C ASP A 134 26.54 18.73 4.02
N ASP A 135 25.52 19.50 3.65
CA ASP A 135 24.86 19.43 2.35
C ASP A 135 25.77 19.92 1.21
N PHE A 136 26.57 20.96 1.45
CA PHE A 136 27.50 21.53 0.46
C PHE A 136 28.67 20.58 0.14
N PHE A 137 29.19 19.89 1.14
CA PHE A 137 30.29 18.93 0.97
C PHE A 137 29.84 17.50 0.65
N GLY A 138 28.54 17.28 0.44
CA GLY A 138 28.02 15.97 0.08
C GLY A 138 28.19 14.90 1.16
N VAL A 139 28.22 15.28 2.43
CA VAL A 139 28.36 14.34 3.55
C VAL A 139 27.15 13.39 3.54
N PRO A 140 27.35 12.06 3.55
CA PRO A 140 26.26 11.10 3.53
C PRO A 140 25.32 11.31 4.72
N ARG A 141 24.01 11.54 4.44
CA ARG A 141 23.02 11.71 5.49
C ARG A 141 22.89 10.43 6.31
N LYS A 142 23.03 10.56 7.61
CA LYS A 142 22.72 9.47 8.53
C LYS A 142 21.23 9.18 8.50
N TYR A 143 20.86 7.92 8.63
CA TYR A 143 19.47 7.49 8.74
C TYR A 143 19.25 6.62 9.97
N VAL A 144 18.03 6.60 10.44
CA VAL A 144 17.55 5.70 11.50
C VAL A 144 16.50 4.80 10.89
N THR A 145 16.60 3.51 11.17
CA THR A 145 15.59 2.53 10.76
C THR A 145 14.46 2.52 11.78
N VAL A 146 13.24 2.85 11.32
CA VAL A 146 12.03 2.85 12.14
C VAL A 146 11.19 1.63 11.80
N LYS A 147 10.91 0.81 12.81
CA LYS A 147 10.01 -0.35 12.69
C LYS A 147 8.56 0.11 12.74
N ALA A 148 7.73 -0.42 11.85
CA ALA A 148 6.32 -0.13 11.79
C ALA A 148 5.50 -1.39 11.50
N LYS A 149 4.22 -1.34 11.87
CA LYS A 149 3.24 -2.41 11.64
C LYS A 149 2.01 -1.81 10.98
N ALA A 150 1.45 -2.54 10.02
CA ALA A 150 0.20 -2.19 9.38
C ALA A 150 -0.68 -3.43 9.24
N ALA A 151 -1.97 -3.22 9.08
CA ALA A 151 -2.91 -4.27 8.73
C ALA A 151 -3.67 -3.85 7.47
N THR A 152 -3.92 -4.80 6.59
CA THR A 152 -4.78 -4.56 5.43
C THR A 152 -6.25 -4.53 5.86
N GLU A 153 -7.07 -3.89 5.06
CA GLU A 153 -8.50 -4.01 5.20
C GLU A 153 -9.00 -5.36 4.66
N LYS A 154 -10.20 -5.74 5.08
CA LYS A 154 -10.94 -6.87 4.55
C LYS A 154 -11.39 -6.56 3.13
N VAL A 155 -11.10 -7.46 2.17
CA VAL A 155 -11.52 -7.32 0.78
C VAL A 155 -12.29 -8.55 0.35
N SER A 156 -13.25 -8.41 -0.56
CA SER A 156 -14.04 -9.52 -1.11
C SER A 156 -13.96 -9.55 -2.64
N PHE A 157 -14.14 -10.74 -3.20
CA PHE A 157 -14.30 -10.97 -4.63
C PHE A 157 -15.37 -12.01 -4.88
N GLU A 158 -15.90 -12.05 -6.10
CA GLU A 158 -16.96 -12.96 -6.49
C GLU A 158 -16.44 -14.01 -7.47
N THR A 159 -16.98 -15.22 -7.33
CA THR A 159 -16.75 -16.31 -8.27
C THR A 159 -18.08 -16.73 -8.90
N THR A 160 -18.17 -16.54 -10.20
CA THR A 160 -19.37 -16.84 -10.99
C THR A 160 -19.22 -18.17 -11.75
N PRO A 161 -20.33 -18.80 -12.18
CA PRO A 161 -20.25 -19.96 -13.03
C PRO A 161 -19.52 -19.63 -14.34
N LYS A 162 -18.70 -20.58 -14.83
CA LYS A 162 -18.08 -20.41 -16.14
C LYS A 162 -19.17 -20.41 -17.22
N PRO A 163 -19.20 -19.39 -18.11
CA PRO A 163 -20.17 -19.36 -19.18
C PRO A 163 -20.01 -20.61 -20.05
N LEU A 164 -21.13 -21.28 -20.34
CA LEU A 164 -21.15 -22.39 -21.29
C LEU A 164 -20.67 -21.86 -22.63
N ARG A 165 -19.61 -22.44 -23.19
CA ARG A 165 -19.20 -22.15 -24.57
C ARG A 165 -20.38 -22.54 -25.47
N THR A 166 -21.00 -21.55 -26.09
CA THR A 166 -22.04 -21.80 -27.08
C THR A 166 -21.39 -22.53 -28.26
N THR A 167 -22.03 -23.57 -28.74
CA THR A 167 -21.56 -24.40 -29.87
C THR A 167 -21.17 -23.55 -31.11
N ARG A 168 -21.73 -22.33 -31.25
CA ARG A 168 -21.33 -21.36 -32.26
C ARG A 168 -19.87 -20.87 -32.16
N ASP A 169 -19.34 -20.71 -30.98
CA ASP A 169 -17.94 -20.26 -30.79
C ASP A 169 -16.94 -21.38 -31.08
N ALA A 170 -17.33 -22.62 -30.84
CA ALA A 170 -16.55 -23.81 -31.19
C ALA A 170 -16.43 -24.00 -32.71
N ILE A 171 -17.51 -23.72 -33.47
CA ILE A 171 -17.53 -23.81 -34.93
C ILE A 171 -16.69 -22.71 -35.58
N ARG A 172 -16.63 -21.51 -35.00
CA ARG A 172 -15.83 -20.40 -35.53
C ARG A 172 -14.31 -20.62 -35.37
N GLN A 173 -13.85 -21.39 -34.40
CA GLN A 173 -12.44 -21.72 -34.19
C GLN A 173 -12.00 -23.04 -34.88
N GLY A 174 -12.95 -23.89 -35.26
CA GLY A 174 -12.70 -25.15 -35.96
C GLY A 174 -12.89 -25.10 -37.49
N GLY A 175 -13.25 -23.96 -38.04
CA GLY A 175 -13.60 -23.81 -39.45
C GLY A 175 -12.50 -23.33 -40.37
N ALA A 176 -11.28 -23.81 -40.20
CA ALA A 176 -10.19 -23.53 -41.14
C ALA A 176 -9.27 -24.75 -41.28
N VAL A 177 -9.86 -25.89 -41.66
CA VAL A 177 -9.09 -26.99 -42.26
C VAL A 177 -9.99 -27.64 -43.29
N LEU A 178 -9.94 -27.20 -44.51
CA LEU A 178 -10.06 -27.98 -45.75
C LEU A 178 -9.35 -27.19 -46.85
#